data_53a22ae3d366bf5de1a3586908b96ceb
#
_entry.id   53a22ae3d366bf5de1a3586908b96ceb
#
_cell.length_a   1.000
_cell.length_b   1.000
_cell.length_c   1.000
_cell.angle_alpha   90.00
_cell.angle_beta   90.00
_cell.angle_gamma   90.00
#
_symmetry.space_group_name_H-M   'P 1'
#
loop_
_entity.id
_entity.type
_entity.pdbx_description
1 polymer ?
#
loop_
_entity_poly.entity_id
_entity_poly.type
_entity_poly.pdbx_seq_one_letter_code
_entity_poly.pdbx_strand_id
1 'polypeptide(L)'
;GETTVLCTAVAAQTAEPGQDFFPLTVNYQEKAFAAGKIPGGFFKREGRPSENETLVSRLIDRPIRPLFPKSFKCETQVICTVLAHDMENNPDIAAMIGASAALTLSGVPFFGPIAAARVGWINDAYVLNPTVEQMENTALDLVMAGTHEGVLMVESEAQELSEDIMLGAVNFGHDAIKPVIDAIIDLAESCAKEPRPLPEEPAEKKAIEKTLKGFEKAFTAAYKIADKTERQAALAVARNEAKDAIGDDHDAVLVGGLIKDLEANVVRGAILKTGVRIDGRDTKTVRQIVAEAGFLP
;
A
#
# COMPACT_ATOMS: atom_id res chain seq x y z
N GLY A 1 -4.03 9.37 -28.08
CA GLY A 1 -3.93 9.67 -26.70
C GLY A 1 -3.85 11.14 -26.39
N GLU A 2 -4.95 11.68 -25.97
CA GLU A 2 -5.04 13.11 -25.62
C GLU A 2 -4.55 13.35 -24.20
N THR A 3 -4.75 12.39 -23.28
CA THR A 3 -4.10 12.36 -21.95
C THR A 3 -2.96 11.35 -21.95
N THR A 4 -1.75 11.81 -21.63
CA THR A 4 -0.52 11.00 -21.70
C THR A 4 0.28 11.13 -20.42
N VAL A 5 0.65 9.99 -19.82
CA VAL A 5 1.49 9.91 -18.62
C VAL A 5 2.74 9.08 -18.91
N LEU A 6 3.91 9.64 -18.60
CA LEU A 6 5.18 8.92 -18.62
C LEU A 6 5.42 8.32 -17.23
N CYS A 7 5.53 7.00 -17.15
CA CYS A 7 5.82 6.28 -15.93
C CYS A 7 7.18 5.59 -16.00
N THR A 8 7.99 5.77 -14.98
CA THR A 8 9.31 5.14 -14.86
C THR A 8 9.44 4.43 -13.52
N ALA A 9 10.12 3.27 -13.53
CA ALA A 9 10.46 2.53 -12.33
C ALA A 9 11.96 2.22 -12.32
N VAL A 10 12.63 2.62 -11.25
CA VAL A 10 14.07 2.42 -11.05
C VAL A 10 14.29 1.88 -9.64
N ALA A 11 15.15 0.87 -9.53
CA ALA A 11 15.55 0.33 -8.23
C ALA A 11 17.08 0.21 -8.13
N ALA A 12 17.62 0.51 -6.95
CA ALA A 12 19.01 0.29 -6.62
C ALA A 12 19.38 -1.19 -6.80
N GLN A 13 20.65 -1.47 -7.08
CA GLN A 13 21.12 -2.85 -7.27
C GLN A 13 21.20 -3.61 -5.95
N THR A 14 21.57 -2.92 -4.88
CA THR A 14 21.75 -3.49 -3.54
C THR A 14 20.99 -2.65 -2.51
N ALA A 15 20.56 -3.30 -1.43
CA ALA A 15 20.02 -2.59 -0.27
C ALA A 15 21.13 -1.94 0.55
N GLU A 16 20.83 -0.85 1.22
CA GLU A 16 21.75 -0.22 2.18
C GLU A 16 21.95 -1.15 3.40
N PRO A 17 23.18 -1.21 3.95
CA PRO A 17 23.46 -2.00 5.15
C PRO A 17 22.57 -1.58 6.32
N GLY A 18 21.96 -2.55 7.00
CA GLY A 18 21.07 -2.30 8.15
C GLY A 18 19.66 -1.82 7.80
N GLN A 19 19.29 -1.82 6.53
CA GLN A 19 17.95 -1.42 6.09
C GLN A 19 16.89 -2.40 6.59
N ASP A 20 15.96 -1.94 7.44
CA ASP A 20 14.89 -2.75 8.04
C ASP A 20 13.52 -2.59 7.37
N PHE A 21 13.35 -1.58 6.52
CA PHE A 21 12.12 -1.32 5.76
C PHE A 21 12.37 -1.26 4.25
N PHE A 22 11.31 -1.31 3.46
CA PHE A 22 11.37 -1.15 2.00
C PHE A 22 11.24 0.34 1.62
N PRO A 23 12.31 0.99 1.12
CA PRO A 23 12.30 2.39 0.74
C PRO A 23 11.72 2.56 -0.67
N LEU A 24 10.39 2.57 -0.77
CA LEU A 24 9.65 2.89 -1.99
C LEU A 24 9.25 4.36 -1.97
N THR A 25 9.62 5.09 -3.01
CA THR A 25 9.19 6.47 -3.25
C THR A 25 8.37 6.53 -4.54
N VAL A 26 7.17 7.07 -4.44
CA VAL A 26 6.29 7.29 -5.58
C VAL A 26 6.04 8.79 -5.73
N ASN A 27 6.30 9.31 -6.91
CA ASN A 27 6.06 10.69 -7.27
C ASN A 27 5.12 10.75 -8.48
N TYR A 28 4.02 11.47 -8.34
CA TYR A 28 3.14 11.84 -9.41
C TYR A 28 3.23 13.37 -9.62
N GLN A 29 3.33 13.81 -10.86
CA GLN A 29 3.57 15.20 -11.20
C GLN A 29 2.68 15.64 -12.37
N GLU A 30 1.97 16.73 -12.18
CA GLU A 30 1.18 17.41 -13.20
C GLU A 30 1.94 18.67 -13.66
N LYS A 31 2.55 18.61 -14.83
CA LYS A 31 3.29 19.74 -15.37
C LYS A 31 2.37 20.77 -16.00
N ALA A 32 2.61 22.06 -15.76
CA ALA A 32 1.79 23.14 -16.31
C ALA A 32 1.67 23.05 -17.84
N PHE A 33 2.73 22.63 -18.53
CA PHE A 33 2.71 22.46 -19.99
C PHE A 33 1.76 21.35 -20.47
N ALA A 34 1.46 20.35 -19.63
CA ALA A 34 0.52 19.29 -19.97
C ALA A 34 -0.89 19.83 -20.26
N ALA A 35 -1.27 20.93 -19.61
CA ALA A 35 -2.52 21.66 -19.84
C ALA A 35 -2.32 22.88 -20.77
N GLY A 36 -1.22 22.97 -21.51
CA GLY A 36 -0.90 24.11 -22.37
C GLY A 36 -0.64 25.42 -21.59
N LYS A 37 -0.26 25.33 -20.31
CA LYS A 37 -0.06 26.49 -19.43
C LYS A 37 1.41 26.70 -19.11
N ILE A 38 1.75 27.92 -18.68
CA ILE A 38 3.05 28.28 -18.11
C ILE A 38 2.87 28.36 -16.60
N PRO A 39 3.85 27.89 -15.79
CA PRO A 39 3.80 28.01 -14.35
C PRO A 39 3.51 29.45 -13.91
N GLY A 40 2.53 29.62 -13.05
CA GLY A 40 2.11 30.91 -12.52
C GLY A 40 2.99 31.42 -11.38
N GLY A 41 2.50 32.47 -10.69
CA GLY A 41 3.16 33.06 -9.55
C GLY A 41 4.39 33.89 -9.88
N PHE A 42 5.06 34.37 -8.85
CA PHE A 42 6.22 35.25 -8.97
C PHE A 42 7.42 34.55 -9.62
N PHE A 43 7.70 33.32 -9.25
CA PHE A 43 8.91 32.60 -9.70
C PHE A 43 8.81 32.04 -11.12
N LYS A 44 7.62 31.92 -11.71
CA LYS A 44 7.41 31.32 -13.04
C LYS A 44 8.02 29.92 -13.18
N ARG A 45 7.93 29.12 -12.14
CA ARG A 45 8.49 27.76 -12.05
C ARG A 45 7.48 26.79 -11.47
N GLU A 46 7.66 25.51 -11.77
CA GLU A 46 6.97 24.43 -11.06
C GLU A 46 7.32 24.51 -9.56
N GLY A 47 6.31 24.49 -8.72
CA GLY A 47 6.45 24.59 -7.27
C GLY A 47 6.69 23.25 -6.60
N ARG A 48 6.41 23.21 -5.29
CA ARG A 48 6.29 21.95 -4.55
C ARG A 48 5.08 21.18 -5.07
N PRO A 49 5.05 19.83 -4.92
CA PRO A 49 3.87 19.06 -5.26
C PRO A 49 2.61 19.63 -4.61
N SER A 50 1.53 19.70 -5.36
CA SER A 50 0.22 20.08 -4.87
C SER A 50 -0.34 19.00 -3.94
N GLU A 51 -1.41 19.33 -3.22
CA GLU A 51 -2.12 18.35 -2.41
C GLU A 51 -2.62 17.18 -3.26
N ASN A 52 -3.22 17.46 -4.43
CA ASN A 52 -3.69 16.45 -5.37
C ASN A 52 -2.54 15.52 -5.84
N GLU A 53 -1.39 16.10 -6.25
CA GLU A 53 -0.23 15.29 -6.65
C GLU A 53 0.26 14.37 -5.52
N THR A 54 0.22 14.84 -4.27
CA THR A 54 0.58 14.04 -3.10
C THR A 54 -0.43 12.92 -2.86
N LEU A 55 -1.73 13.19 -2.98
CA LEU A 55 -2.79 12.19 -2.82
C LEU A 55 -2.74 11.13 -3.92
N VAL A 56 -2.55 11.52 -5.18
CA VAL A 56 -2.40 10.57 -6.30
C VAL A 56 -1.13 9.72 -6.13
N SER A 57 -0.02 10.30 -5.67
CA SER A 57 1.18 9.53 -5.33
C SER A 57 0.89 8.42 -4.31
N ARG A 58 0.03 8.70 -3.31
CA ARG A 58 -0.41 7.72 -2.32
C ARG A 58 -1.38 6.69 -2.91
N LEU A 59 -2.26 7.08 -3.83
CA LEU A 59 -3.14 6.15 -4.55
C LEU A 59 -2.33 5.12 -5.35
N ILE A 60 -1.19 5.54 -5.94
CA ILE A 60 -0.27 4.65 -6.66
C ILE A 60 0.50 3.77 -5.68
N ASP A 61 1.07 4.33 -4.60
CA ASP A 61 1.93 3.63 -3.65
C ASP A 61 1.19 2.49 -2.92
N ARG A 62 -0.02 2.76 -2.44
CA ARG A 62 -0.77 1.85 -1.58
C ARG A 62 -1.02 0.46 -2.17
N PRO A 63 -1.46 0.31 -3.44
CA PRO A 63 -1.69 -1.02 -4.02
C PRO A 63 -0.41 -1.70 -4.50
N ILE A 64 0.67 -0.98 -4.85
CA ILE A 64 1.91 -1.60 -5.35
C ILE A 64 2.83 -2.06 -4.22
N ARG A 65 2.91 -1.32 -3.11
CA ARG A 65 3.82 -1.60 -1.99
C ARG A 65 3.68 -3.01 -1.41
N PRO A 66 2.47 -3.55 -1.14
CA PRO A 66 2.33 -4.89 -0.58
C PRO A 66 2.72 -6.02 -1.53
N LEU A 67 2.91 -5.72 -2.82
CA LEU A 67 3.28 -6.70 -3.83
C LEU A 67 4.80 -6.87 -4.01
N PHE A 68 5.60 -6.20 -3.18
CA PHE A 68 7.04 -6.48 -3.10
C PHE A 68 7.33 -7.51 -2.01
N PRO A 69 8.27 -8.45 -2.26
CA PRO A 69 8.69 -9.42 -1.24
C PRO A 69 9.28 -8.72 -0.02
N LYS A 70 9.01 -9.22 1.18
CA LYS A 70 9.57 -8.69 2.43
C LYS A 70 11.12 -8.65 2.44
N SER A 71 11.76 -9.54 1.68
CA SER A 71 13.22 -9.61 1.54
C SER A 71 13.78 -8.53 0.62
N PHE A 72 12.98 -7.91 -0.25
CA PHE A 72 13.43 -6.88 -1.15
C PHE A 72 13.43 -5.52 -0.46
N LYS A 73 14.62 -4.97 -0.22
CA LYS A 73 14.83 -3.71 0.52
C LYS A 73 15.68 -2.69 -0.27
N CYS A 74 15.83 -2.91 -1.57
CA CYS A 74 16.53 -1.96 -2.42
C CYS A 74 15.68 -0.70 -2.60
N GLU A 75 16.30 0.48 -2.48
CA GLU A 75 15.63 1.74 -2.77
C GLU A 75 14.99 1.68 -4.15
N THR A 76 13.69 1.99 -4.21
CA THR A 76 12.90 1.93 -5.44
C THR A 76 12.15 3.23 -5.63
N GLN A 77 12.22 3.78 -6.82
CA GLN A 77 11.55 5.02 -7.19
C GLN A 77 10.64 4.80 -8.38
N VAL A 78 9.39 5.23 -8.25
CA VAL A 78 8.39 5.28 -9.32
C VAL A 78 8.03 6.74 -9.56
N ILE A 79 8.20 7.21 -10.80
CA ILE A 79 7.85 8.59 -11.17
C ILE A 79 6.84 8.53 -12.31
N CYS A 80 5.69 9.18 -12.10
CA CYS A 80 4.64 9.34 -13.09
C CYS A 80 4.49 10.83 -13.41
N THR A 81 4.76 11.20 -14.64
CA THR A 81 4.69 12.59 -15.10
C THR A 81 3.62 12.75 -16.17
N VAL A 82 2.64 13.59 -15.93
CA VAL A 82 1.62 13.94 -16.91
C VAL A 82 2.26 14.83 -17.97
N LEU A 83 2.31 14.35 -19.21
CA LEU A 83 2.92 15.05 -20.35
C LEU A 83 1.89 15.80 -21.20
N ALA A 84 0.65 15.28 -21.25
CA ALA A 84 -0.49 15.91 -21.93
C ALA A 84 -1.77 15.60 -21.17
N HIS A 85 -2.70 16.53 -21.15
CA HIS A 85 -4.00 16.37 -20.53
C HIS A 85 -5.07 17.01 -21.42
N ASP A 86 -6.08 16.24 -21.80
CA ASP A 86 -7.20 16.68 -22.63
C ASP A 86 -8.24 17.50 -21.84
N MET A 87 -8.07 17.68 -20.55
CA MET A 87 -8.99 18.34 -19.61
C MET A 87 -10.34 17.61 -19.47
N GLU A 88 -10.45 16.41 -19.99
CA GLU A 88 -11.65 15.57 -19.95
C GLU A 88 -11.43 14.31 -19.11
N ASN A 89 -10.28 13.64 -19.27
CA ASN A 89 -9.98 12.37 -18.60
C ASN A 89 -8.92 12.55 -17.51
N ASN A 90 -9.25 12.21 -16.25
CA ASN A 90 -8.31 12.28 -15.15
C ASN A 90 -7.06 11.41 -15.42
N PRO A 91 -5.86 11.97 -15.30
CA PRO A 91 -4.63 11.24 -15.61
C PRO A 91 -4.18 10.26 -14.52
N ASP A 92 -4.78 10.28 -13.34
CA ASP A 92 -4.40 9.47 -12.17
C ASP A 92 -4.55 7.96 -12.43
N ILE A 93 -5.67 7.52 -13.03
CA ILE A 93 -5.89 6.11 -13.38
C ILE A 93 -4.85 5.64 -14.42
N ALA A 94 -4.58 6.46 -15.44
CA ALA A 94 -3.53 6.17 -16.40
C ALA A 94 -2.15 6.08 -15.74
N ALA A 95 -1.86 6.93 -14.75
CA ALA A 95 -0.62 6.89 -13.95
C ALA A 95 -0.51 5.61 -13.12
N MET A 96 -1.59 5.16 -12.49
CA MET A 96 -1.63 3.90 -11.72
C MET A 96 -1.34 2.69 -12.61
N ILE A 97 -1.98 2.62 -13.77
CA ILE A 97 -1.78 1.55 -14.76
C ILE A 97 -0.34 1.60 -15.31
N GLY A 98 0.14 2.80 -15.67
CA GLY A 98 1.49 3.00 -16.19
C GLY A 98 2.58 2.67 -15.18
N ALA A 99 2.38 3.00 -13.89
CA ALA A 99 3.30 2.62 -12.81
C ALA A 99 3.39 1.10 -12.65
N SER A 100 2.24 0.41 -12.70
CA SER A 100 2.19 -1.05 -12.66
C SER A 100 2.91 -1.69 -13.84
N ALA A 101 2.64 -1.20 -15.06
CA ALA A 101 3.32 -1.67 -16.26
C ALA A 101 4.83 -1.44 -16.17
N ALA A 102 5.28 -0.23 -15.77
CA ALA A 102 6.70 0.08 -15.63
C ALA A 102 7.42 -0.84 -14.63
N LEU A 103 6.78 -1.15 -13.50
CA LEU A 103 7.31 -2.09 -12.51
C LEU A 103 7.38 -3.52 -13.07
N THR A 104 6.32 -3.99 -13.71
CA THR A 104 6.26 -5.33 -14.30
C THR A 104 7.33 -5.52 -15.39
N LEU A 105 7.57 -4.49 -16.21
CA LEU A 105 8.59 -4.50 -17.26
C LEU A 105 10.03 -4.35 -16.74
N SER A 106 10.22 -3.82 -15.54
CA SER A 106 11.53 -3.41 -15.03
C SER A 106 12.44 -4.57 -14.61
N GLY A 107 11.90 -5.76 -14.41
CA GLY A 107 12.58 -6.90 -13.82
C GLY A 107 12.78 -6.82 -12.31
N VAL A 108 12.30 -5.77 -11.64
CA VAL A 108 12.26 -5.70 -10.17
C VAL A 108 11.31 -6.77 -9.65
N PRO A 109 11.57 -7.41 -8.49
CA PRO A 109 10.70 -8.45 -7.95
C PRO A 109 9.38 -7.82 -7.45
N PHE A 110 8.43 -7.76 -8.35
CA PHE A 110 7.09 -7.21 -8.16
C PHE A 110 6.05 -8.27 -8.51
N PHE A 111 5.16 -8.59 -7.56
CA PHE A 111 4.12 -9.64 -7.70
C PHE A 111 2.81 -9.10 -8.28
N GLY A 112 2.89 -8.04 -9.08
CA GLY A 112 1.81 -7.57 -9.94
C GLY A 112 1.72 -8.37 -11.24
N PRO A 113 1.05 -7.80 -12.26
CA PRO A 113 0.59 -6.41 -12.30
C PRO A 113 -0.67 -6.14 -11.48
N ILE A 114 -0.92 -4.85 -11.26
CA ILE A 114 -2.20 -4.32 -10.85
C ILE A 114 -2.79 -3.47 -11.98
N ALA A 115 -4.10 -3.25 -11.91
CA ALA A 115 -4.72 -2.14 -12.61
C ALA A 115 -5.64 -1.37 -11.66
N ALA A 116 -6.12 -0.23 -12.10
CA ALA A 116 -6.99 0.66 -11.35
C ALA A 116 -8.15 1.15 -12.21
N ALA A 117 -9.23 1.52 -11.55
CA ALA A 117 -10.38 2.15 -12.15
C ALA A 117 -10.99 3.18 -11.19
N ARG A 118 -11.60 4.21 -11.75
CA ARG A 118 -12.51 5.10 -11.05
C ARG A 118 -13.94 4.69 -11.35
N VAL A 119 -14.78 4.63 -10.35
CA VAL A 119 -16.20 4.29 -10.50
C VAL A 119 -17.03 5.44 -9.95
N GLY A 120 -17.88 6.01 -10.80
CA GLY A 120 -18.91 6.97 -10.43
C GLY A 120 -20.26 6.30 -10.24
N TRP A 121 -21.18 7.00 -9.54
CA TRP A 121 -22.59 6.65 -9.45
C TRP A 121 -23.42 7.83 -9.97
N ILE A 122 -23.98 7.68 -11.17
CA ILE A 122 -24.68 8.75 -11.90
C ILE A 122 -26.00 8.20 -12.43
N ASN A 123 -27.12 8.85 -12.16
CA ASN A 123 -28.44 8.44 -12.59
C ASN A 123 -28.73 6.94 -12.29
N ASP A 124 -28.46 6.53 -11.05
CA ASP A 124 -28.66 5.17 -10.55
C ASP A 124 -27.90 4.07 -11.34
N ALA A 125 -26.76 4.43 -11.94
CA ALA A 125 -25.90 3.51 -12.68
C ALA A 125 -24.41 3.71 -12.34
N TYR A 126 -23.65 2.62 -12.39
CA TYR A 126 -22.18 2.68 -12.31
C TYR A 126 -21.60 3.19 -13.62
N VAL A 127 -20.69 4.15 -13.53
CA VAL A 127 -19.94 4.70 -14.66
C VAL A 127 -18.46 4.44 -14.46
N LEU A 128 -17.84 3.75 -15.42
CA LEU A 128 -16.41 3.47 -15.41
C LEU A 128 -15.62 4.68 -15.90
N ASN A 129 -14.63 5.11 -15.13
CA ASN A 129 -13.74 6.22 -15.44
C ASN A 129 -14.51 7.46 -15.93
N PRO A 130 -15.43 7.99 -15.11
CA PRO A 130 -16.24 9.15 -15.49
C PRO A 130 -15.32 10.33 -15.86
N THR A 131 -15.76 11.11 -16.85
CA THR A 131 -15.05 12.33 -17.26
C THR A 131 -15.11 13.39 -16.16
N VAL A 132 -14.24 14.42 -16.26
CA VAL A 132 -14.22 15.56 -15.32
C VAL A 132 -15.62 16.20 -15.21
N GLU A 133 -16.31 16.40 -16.35
CA GLU A 133 -17.66 16.94 -16.35
C GLU A 133 -18.67 16.01 -15.66
N GLN A 134 -18.58 14.71 -15.90
CA GLN A 134 -19.46 13.72 -15.25
C GLN A 134 -19.24 13.65 -13.74
N MET A 135 -18.00 13.91 -13.27
CA MET A 135 -17.66 13.93 -11.85
C MET A 135 -18.35 15.06 -11.07
N GLU A 136 -18.77 16.15 -11.74
CA GLU A 136 -19.50 17.23 -11.08
C GLU A 136 -20.89 16.79 -10.56
N ASN A 137 -21.45 15.74 -11.17
CA ASN A 137 -22.81 15.26 -10.88
C ASN A 137 -22.82 13.83 -10.30
N THR A 138 -21.69 13.29 -9.90
CA THR A 138 -21.64 11.95 -9.33
C THR A 138 -21.96 11.94 -7.83
N ALA A 139 -22.71 10.95 -7.37
CA ALA A 139 -22.91 10.68 -5.95
C ALA A 139 -21.82 9.77 -5.36
N LEU A 140 -20.90 9.25 -6.18
CA LEU A 140 -19.78 8.41 -5.77
C LEU A 140 -18.54 8.78 -6.58
N ASP A 141 -17.45 9.07 -5.90
CA ASP A 141 -16.09 9.02 -6.43
C ASP A 141 -15.35 7.87 -5.75
N LEU A 142 -15.18 6.75 -6.44
CA LEU A 142 -14.51 5.57 -5.90
C LEU A 142 -13.34 5.19 -6.80
N VAL A 143 -12.14 5.28 -6.26
CA VAL A 143 -10.93 4.75 -6.90
C VAL A 143 -10.59 3.41 -6.28
N MET A 144 -10.45 2.39 -7.10
CA MET A 144 -10.01 1.07 -6.68
C MET A 144 -8.84 0.58 -7.49
N ALA A 145 -8.01 -0.27 -6.89
CA ALA A 145 -6.92 -0.96 -7.55
C ALA A 145 -6.79 -2.39 -7.01
N GLY A 146 -6.39 -3.30 -7.87
CA GLY A 146 -6.23 -4.70 -7.49
C GLY A 146 -5.46 -5.51 -8.51
N THR A 147 -5.25 -6.77 -8.17
CA THR A 147 -4.78 -7.82 -9.06
C THR A 147 -5.97 -8.55 -9.69
N HIS A 148 -5.69 -9.52 -10.53
CA HIS A 148 -6.74 -10.41 -11.07
C HIS A 148 -7.55 -11.11 -9.97
N GLU A 149 -6.90 -11.46 -8.86
CA GLU A 149 -7.46 -12.29 -7.79
C GLU A 149 -8.21 -11.48 -6.72
N GLY A 150 -7.89 -10.18 -6.57
CA GLY A 150 -8.50 -9.42 -5.50
C GLY A 150 -8.17 -7.93 -5.49
N VAL A 151 -9.00 -7.22 -4.75
CA VAL A 151 -8.88 -5.78 -4.52
C VAL A 151 -7.83 -5.52 -3.44
N LEU A 152 -6.90 -4.62 -3.72
CA LEU A 152 -5.82 -4.23 -2.81
C LEU A 152 -6.03 -2.86 -2.18
N MET A 153 -6.69 -1.97 -2.88
CA MET A 153 -6.91 -0.59 -2.43
C MET A 153 -8.28 -0.10 -2.90
N VAL A 154 -8.98 0.55 -2.01
CA VAL A 154 -10.20 1.31 -2.28
C VAL A 154 -10.08 2.65 -1.54
N GLU A 155 -10.44 3.73 -2.22
CA GLU A 155 -10.61 5.05 -1.63
C GLU A 155 -11.84 5.69 -2.24
N SER A 156 -12.74 6.23 -1.42
CA SER A 156 -14.00 6.76 -1.93
C SER A 156 -14.50 7.95 -1.13
N GLU A 157 -15.20 8.82 -1.84
CA GLU A 157 -16.08 9.85 -1.31
C GLU A 157 -17.49 9.57 -1.84
N ALA A 158 -18.49 9.54 -0.96
CA ALA A 158 -19.86 9.15 -1.32
C ALA A 158 -20.89 10.00 -0.61
N GLN A 159 -22.03 10.25 -1.26
CA GLN A 159 -23.17 10.96 -0.74
C GLN A 159 -24.17 9.98 -0.10
N GLU A 160 -23.83 9.42 1.07
CA GLU A 160 -24.69 8.54 1.87
C GLU A 160 -25.30 7.35 1.11
N LEU A 161 -24.53 6.76 0.17
CA LEU A 161 -24.98 5.59 -0.59
C LEU A 161 -25.05 4.34 0.30
N SER A 162 -25.94 3.40 -0.05
CA SER A 162 -26.07 2.14 0.67
C SER A 162 -24.82 1.26 0.53
N GLU A 163 -24.58 0.37 1.49
CA GLU A 163 -23.48 -0.60 1.45
C GLU A 163 -23.54 -1.49 0.20
N ASP A 164 -24.74 -1.85 -0.25
CA ASP A 164 -24.93 -2.66 -1.47
C ASP A 164 -24.45 -1.93 -2.71
N ILE A 165 -24.74 -0.63 -2.84
CA ILE A 165 -24.25 0.20 -3.96
C ILE A 165 -22.72 0.34 -3.86
N MET A 166 -22.18 0.57 -2.67
CA MET A 166 -20.74 0.70 -2.47
C MET A 166 -20.00 -0.61 -2.82
N LEU A 167 -20.51 -1.75 -2.35
CA LEU A 167 -19.95 -3.06 -2.67
C LEU A 167 -20.08 -3.38 -4.17
N GLY A 168 -21.22 -3.05 -4.75
CA GLY A 168 -21.45 -3.20 -6.18
C GLY A 168 -20.47 -2.38 -7.03
N ALA A 169 -20.14 -1.15 -6.61
CA ALA A 169 -19.15 -0.31 -7.27
C ALA A 169 -17.73 -0.92 -7.24
N VAL A 170 -17.33 -1.49 -6.09
CA VAL A 170 -16.04 -2.18 -5.97
C VAL A 170 -15.97 -3.39 -6.92
N ASN A 171 -17.03 -4.22 -6.95
CA ASN A 171 -17.09 -5.38 -7.84
C ASN A 171 -17.06 -4.97 -9.32
N PHE A 172 -17.86 -3.95 -9.67
CA PHE A 172 -17.89 -3.40 -11.04
C PHE A 172 -16.50 -2.91 -11.47
N GLY A 173 -15.81 -2.14 -10.64
CA GLY A 173 -14.46 -1.69 -10.90
C GLY A 173 -13.45 -2.83 -11.02
N HIS A 174 -13.54 -3.83 -10.12
CA HIS A 174 -12.64 -4.99 -10.15
C HIS A 174 -12.80 -5.82 -11.43
N ASP A 175 -14.03 -6.04 -11.89
CA ASP A 175 -14.24 -6.76 -13.16
C ASP A 175 -13.72 -5.96 -14.35
N ALA A 176 -13.87 -4.63 -14.31
CA ALA A 176 -13.42 -3.75 -15.39
C ALA A 176 -11.89 -3.65 -15.54
N ILE A 177 -11.11 -3.87 -14.47
CA ILE A 177 -9.65 -3.80 -14.55
C ILE A 177 -8.97 -5.06 -15.07
N LYS A 178 -9.65 -6.21 -15.09
CA LYS A 178 -9.06 -7.49 -15.51
C LYS A 178 -8.48 -7.46 -16.93
N PRO A 179 -9.17 -6.94 -17.95
CA PRO A 179 -8.59 -6.83 -19.29
C PRO A 179 -7.35 -5.95 -19.37
N VAL A 180 -7.24 -4.94 -18.49
CA VAL A 180 -6.06 -4.06 -18.42
C VAL A 180 -4.87 -4.81 -17.83
N ILE A 181 -5.11 -5.65 -16.83
CA ILE A 181 -4.08 -6.53 -16.24
C ILE A 181 -3.57 -7.50 -17.32
N ASP A 182 -4.47 -8.12 -18.07
CA ASP A 182 -4.10 -9.03 -19.16
C ASP A 182 -3.24 -8.34 -20.22
N ALA A 183 -3.60 -7.11 -20.61
CA ALA A 183 -2.81 -6.31 -21.55
C ALA A 183 -1.40 -5.96 -21.01
N ILE A 184 -1.25 -5.75 -19.71
CA ILE A 184 0.08 -5.52 -19.09
C ILE A 184 0.90 -6.83 -19.13
N ILE A 185 0.26 -7.98 -18.90
CA ILE A 185 0.93 -9.29 -18.97
C ILE A 185 1.41 -9.56 -20.39
N ASP A 186 0.56 -9.40 -21.40
CA ASP A 186 0.90 -9.56 -22.81
C ASP A 186 2.07 -8.65 -23.22
N LEU A 187 2.06 -7.41 -22.75
CA LEU A 187 3.16 -6.47 -22.98
C LEU A 187 4.45 -6.97 -22.31
N ALA A 188 4.36 -7.47 -21.09
CA ALA A 188 5.51 -7.97 -20.35
C ALA A 188 6.12 -9.21 -21.01
N GLU A 189 5.30 -10.11 -21.52
CA GLU A 189 5.76 -11.30 -22.28
C GLU A 189 6.60 -10.91 -23.51
N SER A 190 6.32 -9.77 -24.12
CA SER A 190 7.00 -9.30 -25.33
C SER A 190 8.29 -8.52 -25.04
N CYS A 191 8.40 -7.80 -23.93
CA CYS A 191 9.47 -6.82 -23.73
C CYS A 191 9.94 -6.59 -22.28
N ALA A 192 9.51 -7.41 -21.31
CA ALA A 192 10.00 -7.27 -19.94
C ALA A 192 11.49 -7.64 -19.86
N LYS A 193 12.18 -6.98 -18.92
CA LYS A 193 13.54 -7.36 -18.56
C LYS A 193 13.54 -8.67 -17.76
N GLU A 194 14.66 -9.39 -17.81
CA GLU A 194 14.86 -10.57 -16.97
C GLU A 194 14.63 -10.24 -15.48
N PRO A 195 13.85 -11.06 -14.76
CA PRO A 195 13.59 -10.84 -13.36
C PRO A 195 14.87 -10.87 -12.52
N ARG A 196 15.03 -9.90 -11.63
CA ARG A 196 16.12 -9.92 -10.65
C ARG A 196 15.92 -11.09 -9.69
N PRO A 197 16.99 -11.80 -9.30
CA PRO A 197 16.89 -12.85 -8.30
C PRO A 197 16.44 -12.24 -6.96
N LEU A 198 15.59 -12.97 -6.24
CA LEU A 198 15.24 -12.61 -4.88
C LEU A 198 16.46 -12.82 -3.98
N PRO A 199 16.65 -11.95 -2.95
CA PRO A 199 17.64 -12.23 -1.93
C PRO A 199 17.36 -13.58 -1.27
N GLU A 200 18.41 -14.38 -1.12
CA GLU A 200 18.30 -15.67 -0.42
C GLU A 200 17.90 -15.44 1.04
N GLU A 201 17.06 -16.32 1.57
CA GLU A 201 16.74 -16.30 2.99
C GLU A 201 18.01 -16.59 3.81
N PRO A 202 18.29 -15.82 4.88
CA PRO A 202 19.43 -16.11 5.75
C PRO A 202 19.36 -17.54 6.27
N ALA A 203 20.49 -18.29 6.15
CA ALA A 203 20.56 -19.69 6.52
C ALA A 203 20.19 -19.93 8.01
N GLU A 204 20.47 -18.95 8.86
CA GLU A 204 20.18 -18.94 10.29
C GLU A 204 18.70 -18.71 10.65
N LYS A 205 17.88 -18.18 9.73
CA LYS A 205 16.45 -17.86 9.96
C LYS A 205 15.70 -19.03 10.58
N LYS A 206 15.84 -20.24 10.00
CA LYS A 206 15.14 -21.44 10.48
C LYS A 206 15.56 -21.86 11.90
N ALA A 207 16.83 -21.67 12.26
CA ALA A 207 17.33 -21.97 13.61
C ALA A 207 16.75 -20.98 14.64
N ILE A 208 16.73 -19.69 14.30
CA ILE A 208 16.13 -18.64 15.12
C ILE A 208 14.64 -18.87 15.30
N GLU A 209 13.89 -19.13 14.24
CA GLU A 209 12.45 -19.45 14.32
C GLU A 209 12.15 -20.65 15.21
N LYS A 210 12.99 -21.68 15.15
CA LYS A 210 12.85 -22.85 16.04
C LYS A 210 13.04 -22.48 17.52
N THR A 211 14.01 -21.64 17.85
CA THR A 211 14.24 -21.13 19.21
C THR A 211 13.05 -20.27 19.64
N LEU A 212 12.58 -19.34 18.79
CA LEU A 212 11.45 -18.47 19.06
C LEU A 212 10.13 -19.19 19.36
N LYS A 213 9.88 -20.35 18.73
CA LYS A 213 8.70 -21.17 19.05
C LYS A 213 8.61 -21.55 20.53
N GLY A 214 9.74 -21.68 21.23
CA GLY A 214 9.77 -21.91 22.67
C GLY A 214 9.14 -20.78 23.50
N PHE A 215 9.16 -19.55 22.98
CA PHE A 215 8.66 -18.35 23.64
C PHE A 215 7.21 -17.99 23.31
N GLU A 216 6.56 -18.69 22.37
CA GLU A 216 5.16 -18.44 21.97
C GLU A 216 4.19 -18.40 23.16
N LYS A 217 4.38 -19.28 24.16
CA LYS A 217 3.56 -19.30 25.37
C LYS A 217 3.77 -18.06 26.24
N ALA A 218 5.00 -17.56 26.35
CA ALA A 218 5.33 -16.36 27.12
C ALA A 218 4.70 -15.12 26.48
N PHE A 219 4.82 -14.95 25.16
CA PHE A 219 4.13 -13.88 24.42
C PHE A 219 2.61 -14.01 24.53
N THR A 220 2.05 -15.21 24.41
CA THR A 220 0.60 -15.43 24.55
C THR A 220 0.11 -15.04 25.95
N ALA A 221 0.86 -15.35 27.00
CA ALA A 221 0.53 -14.98 28.37
C ALA A 221 0.61 -13.45 28.57
N ALA A 222 1.66 -12.82 28.06
CA ALA A 222 1.82 -11.37 28.14
C ALA A 222 0.69 -10.61 27.41
N TYR A 223 0.27 -11.05 26.22
CA TYR A 223 -0.83 -10.42 25.47
C TYR A 223 -2.22 -10.61 26.11
N LYS A 224 -2.38 -11.48 27.10
CA LYS A 224 -3.64 -11.63 27.88
C LYS A 224 -3.74 -10.61 29.03
N ILE A 225 -2.68 -9.90 29.35
CA ILE A 225 -2.71 -8.88 30.40
C ILE A 225 -3.50 -7.68 29.91
N ALA A 226 -4.58 -7.33 30.62
CA ALA A 226 -5.49 -6.26 30.24
C ALA A 226 -4.84 -4.87 30.38
N ASP A 227 -4.12 -4.64 31.49
CA ASP A 227 -3.41 -3.36 31.70
C ASP A 227 -2.28 -3.16 30.67
N LYS A 228 -2.25 -1.99 30.05
CA LYS A 228 -1.29 -1.68 29.00
C LYS A 228 0.14 -1.62 29.51
N THR A 229 0.35 -1.06 30.70
CA THR A 229 1.69 -0.86 31.28
C THR A 229 2.30 -2.19 31.70
N GLU A 230 1.52 -3.01 32.42
CA GLU A 230 1.92 -4.35 32.84
C GLU A 230 2.17 -5.26 31.62
N ARG A 231 1.30 -5.20 30.63
CA ARG A 231 1.48 -5.93 29.37
C ARG A 231 2.79 -5.57 28.68
N GLN A 232 3.10 -4.28 28.55
CA GLN A 232 4.36 -3.84 27.93
C GLN A 232 5.59 -4.28 28.71
N ALA A 233 5.51 -4.26 30.03
CA ALA A 233 6.59 -4.78 30.89
C ALA A 233 6.81 -6.29 30.68
N ALA A 234 5.72 -7.08 30.67
CA ALA A 234 5.80 -8.52 30.42
C ALA A 234 6.34 -8.85 29.02
N LEU A 235 5.93 -8.08 27.99
CA LEU A 235 6.44 -8.24 26.63
C LEU A 235 7.93 -7.88 26.53
N ALA A 236 8.39 -6.86 27.26
CA ALA A 236 9.81 -6.50 27.28
C ALA A 236 10.65 -7.63 27.89
N VAL A 237 10.18 -8.26 28.97
CA VAL A 237 10.85 -9.43 29.57
C VAL A 237 10.91 -10.58 28.56
N ALA A 238 9.80 -10.96 27.96
CA ALA A 238 9.74 -12.06 26.99
C ALA A 238 10.66 -11.81 25.77
N ARG A 239 10.73 -10.55 25.28
CA ARG A 239 11.63 -10.17 24.18
C ARG A 239 13.11 -10.30 24.56
N ASN A 240 13.48 -9.86 25.77
CA ASN A 240 14.85 -9.95 26.23
C ASN A 240 15.26 -11.41 26.42
N GLU A 241 14.44 -12.22 27.09
CA GLU A 241 14.70 -13.66 27.25
C GLU A 241 14.83 -14.39 25.91
N ALA A 242 13.99 -14.02 24.91
CA ALA A 242 14.08 -14.58 23.58
C ALA A 242 15.38 -14.18 22.87
N LYS A 243 15.83 -12.92 23.00
CA LYS A 243 17.10 -12.45 22.44
C LYS A 243 18.29 -13.14 23.11
N ASP A 244 18.30 -13.23 24.44
CA ASP A 244 19.35 -13.89 25.18
C ASP A 244 19.49 -15.39 24.79
N ALA A 245 18.37 -16.07 24.56
CA ALA A 245 18.35 -17.46 24.12
C ALA A 245 18.84 -17.66 22.67
N ILE A 246 18.68 -16.66 21.80
CA ILE A 246 19.18 -16.67 20.42
C ILE A 246 20.67 -16.35 20.40
N GLY A 247 21.15 -15.45 21.27
CA GLY A 247 22.54 -14.99 21.33
C GLY A 247 22.83 -13.81 20.42
N ASP A 248 23.99 -13.18 20.65
CA ASP A 248 24.40 -11.93 19.98
C ASP A 248 25.13 -12.19 18.63
N ASP A 249 25.31 -13.44 18.23
CA ASP A 249 26.05 -13.80 17.01
C ASP A 249 25.20 -13.65 15.72
N HIS A 250 23.94 -13.20 15.86
CA HIS A 250 22.98 -13.07 14.77
C HIS A 250 22.68 -11.61 14.44
N ASP A 251 22.27 -11.35 13.19
CA ASP A 251 21.83 -10.02 12.77
C ASP A 251 20.65 -9.54 13.62
N ALA A 252 20.84 -8.45 14.35
CA ALA A 252 19.84 -7.86 15.23
C ALA A 252 18.54 -7.43 14.50
N VAL A 253 18.64 -7.02 13.22
CA VAL A 253 17.49 -6.67 12.39
C VAL A 253 16.67 -7.91 12.07
N LEU A 254 17.33 -9.01 11.71
CA LEU A 254 16.68 -10.30 11.47
C LEU A 254 15.99 -10.82 12.72
N VAL A 255 16.70 -10.86 13.85
CA VAL A 255 16.14 -11.32 15.15
C VAL A 255 14.93 -10.48 15.56
N GLY A 256 15.07 -9.15 15.50
CA GLY A 256 13.96 -8.23 15.80
C GLY A 256 12.76 -8.42 14.91
N GLY A 257 12.97 -8.65 13.61
CA GLY A 257 11.91 -8.92 12.63
C GLY A 257 11.17 -10.23 12.92
N LEU A 258 11.89 -11.31 13.24
CA LEU A 258 11.30 -12.62 13.56
C LEU A 258 10.52 -12.60 14.89
N ILE A 259 11.00 -11.88 15.91
CA ILE A 259 10.25 -11.67 17.15
C ILE A 259 8.94 -10.93 16.86
N LYS A 260 8.98 -9.87 16.06
CA LYS A 260 7.78 -9.11 15.66
C LYS A 260 6.79 -9.96 14.86
N ASP A 261 7.27 -10.82 13.98
CA ASP A 261 6.42 -11.76 13.23
C ASP A 261 5.75 -12.79 14.18
N LEU A 262 6.47 -13.31 15.18
CA LEU A 262 5.89 -14.19 16.21
C LEU A 262 4.80 -13.47 17.02
N GLU A 263 5.06 -12.26 17.49
CA GLU A 263 4.08 -11.45 18.23
C GLU A 263 2.84 -11.17 17.37
N ALA A 264 3.01 -10.80 16.10
CA ALA A 264 1.92 -10.58 15.17
C ALA A 264 1.06 -11.85 14.98
N ASN A 265 1.70 -13.01 14.83
CA ASN A 265 1.00 -14.28 14.69
C ASN A 265 0.20 -14.65 15.97
N VAL A 266 0.78 -14.44 17.16
CA VAL A 266 0.10 -14.66 18.44
C VAL A 266 -1.14 -13.78 18.57
N VAL A 267 -0.99 -12.46 18.32
CA VAL A 267 -2.10 -11.50 18.45
C VAL A 267 -3.18 -11.75 17.41
N ARG A 268 -2.82 -11.84 16.12
CA ARG A 268 -3.79 -12.04 15.03
C ARG A 268 -4.48 -13.40 15.15
N GLY A 269 -3.71 -14.45 15.44
CA GLY A 269 -4.27 -15.79 15.64
C GLY A 269 -5.27 -15.86 16.80
N ALA A 270 -4.97 -15.16 17.90
CA ALA A 270 -5.90 -15.06 19.03
C ALA A 270 -7.20 -14.31 18.65
N ILE A 271 -7.10 -13.17 17.97
CA ILE A 271 -8.26 -12.38 17.53
C ILE A 271 -9.13 -13.20 16.55
N LEU A 272 -8.52 -13.84 15.55
CA LEU A 272 -9.25 -14.66 14.58
C LEU A 272 -9.98 -15.84 15.23
N LYS A 273 -9.37 -16.44 16.26
CA LYS A 273 -9.93 -17.60 16.97
C LYS A 273 -11.03 -17.23 17.97
N THR A 274 -10.89 -16.09 18.65
CA THR A 274 -11.74 -15.73 19.79
C THR A 274 -12.69 -14.57 19.53
N GLY A 275 -12.42 -13.75 18.51
CA GLY A 275 -13.11 -12.48 18.26
C GLY A 275 -12.79 -11.39 19.29
N VAL A 276 -11.84 -11.62 20.20
CA VAL A 276 -11.49 -10.66 21.26
C VAL A 276 -10.17 -9.98 20.95
N ARG A 277 -10.15 -8.66 20.97
CA ARG A 277 -8.96 -7.82 20.76
C ARG A 277 -8.10 -7.73 22.03
N ILE A 278 -6.87 -7.29 21.92
CA ILE A 278 -5.93 -7.17 23.06
C ILE A 278 -6.38 -6.21 24.16
N ASP A 279 -7.30 -5.30 23.86
CA ASP A 279 -7.93 -4.38 24.81
C ASP A 279 -9.26 -4.88 25.36
N GLY A 280 -9.62 -6.15 25.09
CA GLY A 280 -10.81 -6.80 25.57
C GLY A 280 -12.09 -6.52 24.78
N ARG A 281 -12.05 -5.64 23.77
CA ARG A 281 -13.20 -5.38 22.90
C ARG A 281 -13.46 -6.54 21.94
N ASP A 282 -14.68 -6.68 21.51
CA ASP A 282 -15.03 -7.52 20.37
C ASP A 282 -14.66 -6.86 19.01
N THR A 283 -15.02 -7.50 17.91
CA THR A 283 -14.71 -6.99 16.56
C THR A 283 -15.63 -5.86 16.09
N LYS A 284 -16.71 -5.57 16.81
CA LYS A 284 -17.72 -4.56 16.45
C LYS A 284 -17.65 -3.31 17.33
N THR A 285 -17.20 -3.44 18.56
CA THR A 285 -17.14 -2.34 19.51
C THR A 285 -16.10 -1.31 19.10
N VAL A 286 -16.54 -0.07 18.88
CA VAL A 286 -15.67 1.10 18.61
C VAL A 286 -15.15 1.63 19.94
N ARG A 287 -13.89 2.10 19.97
CA ARG A 287 -13.33 2.81 21.13
C ARG A 287 -14.08 4.10 21.37
N GLN A 288 -14.22 4.47 22.65
CA GLN A 288 -14.81 5.76 23.02
C GLN A 288 -13.99 6.89 22.37
N ILE A 289 -14.71 7.78 21.70
CA ILE A 289 -14.15 9.01 21.15
C ILE A 289 -14.26 10.08 22.24
N VAL A 290 -13.14 10.69 22.60
CA VAL A 290 -13.09 11.80 23.56
C VAL A 290 -12.56 13.01 22.81
N ALA A 291 -13.35 14.10 22.83
CA ALA A 291 -12.97 15.39 22.28
C ALA A 291 -13.30 16.46 23.32
N GLU A 292 -12.31 17.22 23.75
CA GLU A 292 -12.45 18.26 24.77
C GLU A 292 -11.86 19.57 24.25
N ALA A 293 -12.71 20.59 24.20
CA ALA A 293 -12.31 21.94 23.80
C ALA A 293 -11.83 22.73 25.02
N GLY A 294 -10.81 23.58 24.85
CA GLY A 294 -10.30 24.45 25.91
C GLY A 294 -9.47 23.69 26.98
N PHE A 295 -8.98 22.49 26.65
CA PHE A 295 -8.12 21.71 27.57
C PHE A 295 -6.74 22.33 27.75
N LEU A 296 -6.20 22.98 26.73
CA LEU A 296 -4.96 23.76 26.82
C LEU A 296 -5.26 25.23 27.09
N PRO A 297 -4.46 25.92 27.93
CA PRO A 297 -4.63 27.33 28.22
C PRO A 297 -4.41 28.23 27.03
#